data_296e9e962735826faf0457537d0706be
#
_entry.id   296e9e962735826faf0457537d0706be
#
_cell.length_a   1.000
_cell.length_b   1.000
_cell.length_c   1.000
_cell.angle_alpha   90.00
_cell.angle_beta   90.00
_cell.angle_gamma   90.00
#
_symmetry.space_group_name_H-M   'P 1'
#
loop_
_entity.id
_entity.type
_entity.pdbx_description
1 polymer ?
#
loop_
_entity_poly.entity_id
_entity_poly.type
_entity_poly.pdbx_seq_one_letter_code
_entity_poly.pdbx_strand_id
1 'polypeptide(L)'
;DMFDGVLVDAPCSATGTARRRPDVLRKELDLGALAQTQAALLDAAWRCLKPGGLLVFSSCSALTADAEASFAAFLRRTAAAEVVPVAAAELGFVDDDSVVDGALRLWPWHVASGVGGCDAHYAARARKGSG
;
A
#
# COMPACT_ATOMS: atom_id res chain seq x y z
N ASP A 1 9.43 11.20 -16.78
CA ASP A 1 8.02 10.84 -17.04
C ASP A 1 7.96 9.81 -18.17
N MET A 2 7.93 8.52 -17.83
CA MET A 2 8.03 7.43 -18.84
C MET A 2 6.81 6.49 -18.80
N PHE A 3 6.15 6.34 -17.65
CA PHE A 3 5.14 5.31 -17.45
C PHE A 3 3.76 5.89 -17.19
N ASP A 4 2.73 5.20 -17.67
CA ASP A 4 1.34 5.51 -17.40
C ASP A 4 0.88 4.96 -16.04
N GLY A 5 1.60 3.97 -15.49
CA GLY A 5 1.37 3.40 -14.17
C GLY A 5 2.65 2.84 -13.57
N VAL A 6 2.79 2.96 -12.26
CA VAL A 6 3.89 2.38 -11.48
C VAL A 6 3.34 1.72 -10.23
N LEU A 7 3.72 0.47 -10.00
CA LEU A 7 3.47 -0.25 -8.76
C LEU A 7 4.72 -0.24 -7.88
N VAL A 8 4.56 0.20 -6.65
CA VAL A 8 5.57 0.09 -5.60
C VAL A 8 5.13 -1.01 -4.64
N ASP A 9 5.73 -2.20 -4.80
CA ASP A 9 5.62 -3.28 -3.83
C ASP A 9 6.70 -3.07 -2.78
N ALA A 10 6.34 -2.39 -1.70
CA ALA A 10 7.30 -1.79 -0.79
C ALA A 10 7.96 -2.81 0.15
N PRO A 11 9.28 -2.73 0.38
CA PRO A 11 9.91 -3.44 1.49
C PRO A 11 9.28 -2.96 2.80
N CYS A 12 8.90 -3.89 3.66
CA CYS A 12 8.16 -3.62 4.88
C CYS A 12 8.48 -4.66 5.97
N SER A 13 7.82 -4.55 7.12
CA SER A 13 7.98 -5.52 8.22
C SER A 13 7.54 -6.94 7.85
N ALA A 14 6.71 -7.09 6.80
CA ALA A 14 6.06 -8.34 6.41
C ALA A 14 5.20 -8.97 7.50
N THR A 15 4.82 -8.22 8.53
CA THR A 15 4.02 -8.70 9.68
C THR A 15 2.66 -9.23 9.27
N GLY A 16 2.13 -8.80 8.13
CA GLY A 16 0.88 -9.32 7.56
C GLY A 16 0.95 -10.78 7.11
N THR A 17 2.16 -11.33 6.97
CA THR A 17 2.40 -12.74 6.62
C THR A 17 2.56 -13.65 7.84
N ALA A 18 2.38 -13.12 9.06
CA ALA A 18 2.70 -13.82 10.30
C ALA A 18 1.93 -15.13 10.49
N ARG A 19 0.71 -15.26 9.95
CA ARG A 19 -0.05 -16.51 10.02
C ARG A 19 0.64 -17.68 9.31
N ARG A 20 1.43 -17.41 8.26
CA ARG A 20 2.22 -18.39 7.50
C ARG A 20 3.70 -18.38 7.89
N ARG A 21 4.19 -17.25 8.34
CA ARG A 21 5.58 -16.98 8.67
C ARG A 21 5.69 -16.31 10.04
N PRO A 22 5.44 -17.04 11.13
CA PRO A 22 5.47 -16.45 12.47
C PRO A 22 6.85 -15.94 12.89
N ASP A 23 7.91 -16.35 12.21
CA ASP A 23 9.28 -15.85 12.40
C ASP A 23 9.39 -14.33 12.17
N VAL A 24 8.53 -13.75 11.32
CA VAL A 24 8.57 -12.29 11.04
C VAL A 24 8.29 -11.45 12.30
N LEU A 25 7.55 -11.99 13.27
CA LEU A 25 7.26 -11.31 14.53
C LEU A 25 8.46 -11.26 15.49
N ARG A 26 9.50 -12.02 15.22
CA ARG A 26 10.73 -12.07 16.03
C ARG A 26 11.88 -11.27 15.43
N LYS A 27 11.70 -10.73 14.23
CA LYS A 27 12.73 -9.89 13.59
C LYS A 27 12.86 -8.56 14.34
N GLU A 28 14.09 -8.18 14.60
CA GLU A 28 14.37 -6.79 14.94
C GLU A 28 14.12 -5.91 13.71
N LEU A 29 13.26 -4.92 13.88
CA LEU A 29 12.82 -4.04 12.81
C LEU A 29 13.30 -2.62 13.08
N ASP A 30 13.98 -2.04 12.12
CA ASP A 30 14.18 -0.61 12.05
C ASP A 30 13.08 0.03 11.19
N LEU A 31 11.97 0.39 11.83
CA LEU A 31 10.83 1.00 11.15
C LEU A 31 11.19 2.37 10.56
N GLY A 32 12.14 3.09 11.15
CA GLY A 32 12.64 4.36 10.62
C GLY A 32 13.38 4.16 9.30
N ALA A 33 14.26 3.15 9.22
CA ALA A 33 14.96 2.81 7.99
C ALA A 33 13.99 2.32 6.89
N LEU A 34 12.99 1.52 7.24
CA LEU A 34 11.94 1.09 6.32
C LEU A 34 11.14 2.27 5.77
N ALA A 35 10.75 3.21 6.64
CA ALA A 35 10.02 4.41 6.23
C ALA A 35 10.84 5.27 5.26
N GLN A 36 12.14 5.42 5.49
CA GLN A 36 13.05 6.15 4.59
C GLN A 36 13.16 5.46 3.23
N THR A 37 13.31 4.15 3.20
CA THR A 37 13.37 3.37 1.96
C THR A 37 12.07 3.48 1.18
N GLN A 38 10.93 3.34 1.84
CA GLN A 38 9.62 3.48 1.22
C GLN A 38 9.41 4.89 0.65
N ALA A 39 9.81 5.92 1.39
CA ALA A 39 9.75 7.31 0.92
C ALA A 39 10.56 7.51 -0.36
N ALA A 40 11.81 7.01 -0.39
CA ALA A 40 12.67 7.12 -1.56
C ALA A 40 12.11 6.38 -2.78
N LEU A 41 11.51 5.21 -2.57
CA LEU A 41 10.86 4.44 -3.65
C LEU A 41 9.63 5.14 -4.20
N LEU A 42 8.79 5.69 -3.33
CA LEU A 42 7.61 6.47 -3.74
C LEU A 42 8.00 7.70 -4.54
N ASP A 43 9.04 8.43 -4.09
CA ASP A 43 9.52 9.62 -4.80
C ASP A 43 10.14 9.26 -6.15
N ALA A 44 10.87 8.15 -6.23
CA ALA A 44 11.44 7.66 -7.49
C ALA A 44 10.32 7.23 -8.48
N ALA A 45 9.34 6.45 -8.00
CA ALA A 45 8.19 6.04 -8.78
C ALA A 45 7.39 7.24 -9.31
N TRP A 46 7.19 8.25 -8.45
CA TRP A 46 6.49 9.47 -8.83
C TRP A 46 7.19 10.25 -9.95
N ARG A 47 8.51 10.32 -9.91
CA ARG A 47 9.29 10.95 -11.00
C ARG A 47 9.16 10.21 -12.33
N CYS A 48 8.99 8.89 -12.29
CA CYS A 48 8.83 8.08 -13.50
C CYS A 48 7.43 8.16 -14.12
N LEU A 49 6.41 8.60 -13.37
CA LEU A 49 5.04 8.72 -13.86
C LEU A 49 4.87 9.92 -14.80
N LYS A 50 4.12 9.71 -15.87
CA LYS A 50 3.58 10.79 -16.71
C LYS A 50 2.51 11.59 -15.93
N PRO A 51 2.25 12.86 -16.32
CA PRO A 51 1.04 13.53 -15.91
C PRO A 51 -0.20 12.68 -16.23
N GLY A 52 -1.13 12.57 -15.29
CA GLY A 52 -2.30 11.69 -15.39
C GLY A 52 -2.02 10.21 -15.05
N GLY A 53 -0.78 9.82 -14.86
CA GLY A 53 -0.38 8.45 -14.54
C GLY A 53 -0.81 8.02 -13.14
N LEU A 54 -0.88 6.69 -12.92
CA LEU A 54 -1.35 6.09 -11.68
C LEU A 54 -0.19 5.45 -10.89
N LEU A 55 -0.04 5.86 -9.64
CA LEU A 55 0.81 5.20 -8.65
C LEU A 55 -0.03 4.25 -7.80
N VAL A 56 0.44 3.04 -7.63
CA VAL A 56 -0.10 2.08 -6.66
C VAL A 56 0.99 1.74 -5.66
N PHE A 57 0.70 1.92 -4.38
CA PHE A 57 1.55 1.54 -3.25
C PHE A 57 0.98 0.31 -2.58
N SER A 58 1.81 -0.69 -2.35
CA SER A 58 1.43 -1.99 -1.80
C SER A 58 2.40 -2.39 -0.69
N SER A 59 1.87 -2.93 0.40
CA SER A 59 2.64 -3.41 1.55
C SER A 59 1.97 -4.62 2.18
N CYS A 60 2.73 -5.67 2.48
CA CYS A 60 2.25 -6.83 3.23
C CYS A 60 2.45 -6.67 4.75
N SER A 61 2.50 -5.42 5.24
CA SER A 61 2.56 -5.10 6.67
C SER A 61 1.18 -5.05 7.31
N ALA A 62 1.09 -5.56 8.53
CA ALA A 62 -0.03 -5.34 9.44
C ALA A 62 0.14 -4.05 10.28
N LEU A 63 1.30 -3.38 10.19
CA LEU A 63 1.61 -2.19 10.96
C LEU A 63 1.25 -0.93 10.17
N THR A 64 0.55 -0.02 10.81
CA THR A 64 0.25 1.30 10.23
C THR A 64 1.52 2.08 9.90
N ALA A 65 2.58 1.94 10.70
CA ALA A 65 3.83 2.69 10.55
C ALA A 65 4.52 2.48 9.20
N ASP A 66 4.48 1.27 8.63
CA ASP A 66 5.12 0.94 7.35
C ASP A 66 4.12 0.56 6.25
N ALA A 67 2.90 1.07 6.35
CA ALA A 67 1.84 0.97 5.35
C ALA A 67 1.13 2.32 5.22
N GLU A 68 0.04 2.54 5.94
CA GLU A 68 -0.78 3.75 5.89
C GLU A 68 0.02 5.04 6.15
N ALA A 69 0.89 5.03 7.17
CA ALA A 69 1.68 6.20 7.53
C ALA A 69 2.68 6.60 6.43
N SER A 70 3.28 5.64 5.74
CA SER A 70 4.20 5.89 4.63
C SER A 70 3.48 6.54 3.45
N PHE A 71 2.32 6.02 3.07
CA PHE A 71 1.54 6.59 1.96
C PHE A 71 0.98 7.97 2.32
N ALA A 72 0.47 8.16 3.54
CA ALA A 72 0.02 9.46 4.03
C ALA A 72 1.15 10.50 4.05
N ALA A 73 2.37 10.11 4.46
CA ALA A 73 3.53 11.00 4.42
C ALA A 73 3.91 11.38 2.98
N PHE A 74 3.80 10.46 2.04
CA PHE A 74 3.98 10.74 0.61
C PHE A 74 2.97 11.79 0.11
N LEU A 75 1.69 11.60 0.40
CA LEU A 75 0.64 12.54 -0.01
C LEU A 75 0.86 13.95 0.55
N ARG A 76 1.27 14.07 1.82
CA ARG A 76 1.51 15.37 2.46
C ARG A 76 2.63 16.17 1.79
N ARG A 77 3.67 15.50 1.26
CA ARG A 77 4.81 16.18 0.62
C ARG A 77 4.68 16.30 -0.89
N THR A 78 3.62 15.73 -1.48
CA THR A 78 3.44 15.65 -2.94
C THR A 78 2.12 16.29 -3.33
N ALA A 79 2.12 17.62 -3.44
CA ALA A 79 0.89 18.39 -3.68
C ALA A 79 0.11 18.01 -4.96
N ALA A 80 0.81 17.50 -5.98
CA ALA A 80 0.19 17.05 -7.23
C ALA A 80 -0.36 15.60 -7.17
N ALA A 81 -0.29 14.94 -6.00
CA ALA A 81 -0.82 13.60 -5.82
C ALA A 81 -2.28 13.66 -5.40
N GLU A 82 -3.15 13.15 -6.24
CA GLU A 82 -4.59 13.03 -5.99
C GLU A 82 -4.93 11.59 -5.64
N VAL A 83 -5.50 11.37 -4.46
CA VAL A 83 -5.94 10.02 -4.04
C VAL A 83 -7.01 9.53 -5.00
N VAL A 84 -6.84 8.31 -5.50
CA VAL A 84 -7.86 7.59 -6.26
C VAL A 84 -8.43 6.52 -5.36
N PRO A 85 -9.62 6.71 -4.76
CA PRO A 85 -10.21 5.76 -3.84
C PRO A 85 -10.39 4.39 -4.48
N VAL A 86 -10.10 3.33 -3.72
CA VAL A 86 -10.40 1.96 -4.09
C VAL A 86 -11.86 1.69 -3.72
N ALA A 87 -12.62 1.06 -4.61
CA ALA A 87 -13.96 0.57 -4.30
C ALA A 87 -13.93 -0.97 -4.21
N ALA A 88 -14.58 -1.54 -3.20
CA ALA A 88 -14.64 -3.00 -3.03
C ALA A 88 -15.23 -3.69 -4.28
N ALA A 89 -16.20 -3.06 -4.93
CA ALA A 89 -16.80 -3.57 -6.16
C ALA A 89 -15.81 -3.75 -7.32
N GLU A 90 -14.72 -2.98 -7.37
CA GLU A 90 -13.68 -3.13 -8.39
C GLU A 90 -12.90 -4.43 -8.23
N LEU A 91 -12.82 -4.94 -7.01
CA LEU A 91 -11.99 -6.09 -6.66
C LEU A 91 -12.77 -7.40 -6.76
N GLY A 92 -14.08 -7.38 -6.55
CA GLY A 92 -14.99 -8.51 -6.73
C GLY A 92 -14.79 -9.69 -5.75
N PHE A 93 -13.81 -9.62 -4.85
CA PHE A 93 -13.46 -10.71 -3.92
C PHE A 93 -13.30 -10.25 -2.47
N VAL A 94 -13.56 -8.99 -2.19
CA VAL A 94 -13.43 -8.39 -0.85
C VAL A 94 -14.75 -7.76 -0.44
N ASP A 95 -14.99 -7.72 0.86
CA ASP A 95 -16.13 -7.03 1.44
C ASP A 95 -15.87 -5.53 1.60
N ASP A 96 -16.92 -4.74 1.77
CA ASP A 96 -16.83 -3.28 1.90
C ASP A 96 -15.97 -2.83 3.08
N ASP A 97 -15.92 -3.61 4.16
CA ASP A 97 -15.09 -3.35 5.33
C ASP A 97 -13.57 -3.54 5.09
N SER A 98 -13.21 -4.12 3.95
CA SER A 98 -11.82 -4.19 3.48
C SER A 98 -11.31 -2.87 2.88
N VAL A 99 -12.18 -1.89 2.67
CA VAL A 99 -11.82 -0.56 2.17
C VAL A 99 -11.95 0.44 3.29
N VAL A 100 -10.83 1.06 3.67
CA VAL A 100 -10.74 2.04 4.74
C VAL A 100 -10.05 3.30 4.21
N ASP A 101 -10.72 4.46 4.35
CA ASP A 101 -10.20 5.74 3.87
C ASP A 101 -9.75 5.73 2.39
N GLY A 102 -10.47 4.99 1.55
CA GLY A 102 -10.19 4.87 0.11
C GLY A 102 -9.00 3.94 -0.22
N ALA A 103 -8.46 3.21 0.74
CA ALA A 103 -7.41 2.21 0.54
C ALA A 103 -7.91 0.81 0.88
N LEU A 104 -7.31 -0.18 0.24
CA LEU A 104 -7.53 -1.58 0.60
C LEU A 104 -6.74 -1.91 1.87
N ARG A 105 -7.42 -2.45 2.88
CA ARG A 105 -6.79 -2.99 4.08
C ARG A 105 -7.35 -4.37 4.36
N LEU A 106 -6.61 -5.41 3.96
CA LEU A 106 -6.96 -6.79 4.23
C LEU A 106 -6.41 -7.22 5.58
N TRP A 107 -7.21 -7.99 6.31
CA TRP A 107 -6.84 -8.66 7.55
C TRP A 107 -7.04 -10.17 7.42
N PRO A 108 -6.37 -11.00 8.25
CA PRO A 108 -6.50 -12.46 8.18
C PRO A 108 -7.92 -12.99 8.33
N TRP A 109 -8.83 -12.24 8.92
CA TRP A 109 -10.24 -12.62 9.09
C TRP A 109 -11.13 -12.19 7.93
N HIS A 110 -10.63 -11.38 6.99
CA HIS A 110 -11.35 -11.12 5.75
C HIS A 110 -11.34 -12.37 4.89
N VAL A 111 -12.50 -12.86 4.52
CA VAL A 111 -12.65 -14.08 3.77
C VAL A 111 -13.18 -13.72 2.39
N ALA A 112 -12.37 -13.97 1.37
CA ALA A 112 -12.91 -14.06 0.02
C ALA A 112 -13.82 -15.28 -0.04
N SER A 113 -14.98 -15.16 -0.68
CA SER A 113 -15.98 -16.23 -0.71
C SER A 113 -15.38 -17.57 -1.13
N GLY A 114 -15.42 -18.57 -0.24
CA GLY A 114 -14.93 -19.91 -0.48
C GLY A 114 -13.45 -20.17 -0.13
N VAL A 115 -12.71 -19.18 0.34
CA VAL A 115 -11.29 -19.32 0.78
C VAL A 115 -11.16 -18.85 2.21
N GLY A 116 -10.66 -19.73 3.09
CA GLY A 116 -10.50 -19.42 4.51
C GLY A 116 -9.24 -18.59 4.79
N GLY A 117 -9.41 -17.33 5.10
CA GLY A 117 -8.34 -16.44 5.55
C GLY A 117 -7.43 -15.91 4.45
N CYS A 118 -6.71 -14.83 4.75
CA CYS A 118 -5.71 -14.21 3.89
C CYS A 118 -4.57 -13.62 4.73
N ASP A 119 -3.50 -13.19 4.08
CA ASP A 119 -2.48 -12.38 4.73
C ASP A 119 -3.00 -10.94 4.89
N ALA A 120 -2.56 -10.24 5.93
CA ALA A 120 -2.81 -8.82 6.02
C ALA A 120 -2.07 -8.10 4.89
N HIS A 121 -2.74 -7.15 4.27
CA HIS A 121 -2.19 -6.39 3.14
C HIS A 121 -2.78 -4.99 3.10
N TYR A 122 -1.98 -4.03 2.63
CA TYR A 122 -2.40 -2.66 2.38
C TYR A 122 -2.11 -2.28 0.94
N ALA A 123 -3.06 -1.62 0.29
CA ALA A 123 -2.85 -1.04 -1.01
C ALA A 123 -3.60 0.28 -1.16
N ALA A 124 -2.91 1.28 -1.66
CA ALA A 124 -3.46 2.61 -1.92
C ALA A 124 -2.96 3.14 -3.26
N ARG A 125 -3.69 4.07 -3.84
CA ARG A 125 -3.34 4.61 -5.15
C ARG A 125 -3.54 6.12 -5.23
N ALA A 126 -2.70 6.76 -6.02
CA ALA A 126 -2.77 8.18 -6.32
C ALA A 126 -2.53 8.44 -7.80
N ARG A 127 -3.19 9.44 -8.35
CA ARG A 127 -2.99 9.93 -9.71
C ARG A 127 -2.09 11.15 -9.70
N LYS A 128 -1.20 11.23 -10.66
CA LYS A 128 -0.37 12.43 -10.87
C LYS A 128 -1.21 13.48 -11.59
N GLY A 129 -1.46 14.61 -10.93
CA GLY A 129 -2.18 15.72 -11.53
C GLY A 129 -1.55 16.15 -12.85
N SER A 130 -2.39 16.64 -13.75
CA SER A 130 -1.96 17.27 -15.01
C SER A 130 -1.54 18.70 -14.68
N GLY A 131 -0.34 18.86 -14.11
CA GLY A 131 0.19 20.18 -13.74
C GLY A 131 0.37 21.12 -14.90
#